data_fed158f5fc5b6b325d039b0a2e7aaf8f
#
_entry.id   fed158f5fc5b6b325d039b0a2e7aaf8f
#
_cell.length_a   1.000
_cell.length_b   1.000
_cell.length_c   1.000
_cell.angle_alpha   90.00
_cell.angle_beta   90.00
_cell.angle_gamma   90.00
#
_symmetry.space_group_name_H-M   'P 1'
#
loop_
_entity.id
_entity.type
_entity.pdbx_description
1 polymer ?
#
loop_
_entity_poly.entity_id
_entity_poly.type
_entity_poly.pdbx_seq_one_letter_code
_entity_poly.pdbx_strand_id
1 'polypeptide(L)' 'MQPKEFLQIVHFAEKLKDTTRHCTTSKGRKESVAEHSWRISLMALFLRAEFPELDIDKVIAMCLIHDLGEAFTG' A
#
# COMPACT_ATOMS: atom_id res chain seq x y z
N MET A 1 3.05 15.55 -14.28
CA MET A 1 1.76 15.53 -13.56
C MET A 1 1.46 16.92 -13.03
N GLN A 2 0.25 17.39 -13.22
CA GLN A 2 -0.15 18.68 -12.69
C GLN A 2 -0.38 18.58 -11.17
N PRO A 3 -0.11 19.66 -10.42
CA PRO A 3 -0.32 19.66 -8.98
C PRO A 3 -1.74 19.26 -8.57
N LYS A 4 -2.74 19.69 -9.34
CA LYS A 4 -4.14 19.34 -9.07
C LYS A 4 -4.37 17.83 -9.20
N GLU A 5 -3.80 17.21 -10.22
CA GLU A 5 -3.92 15.77 -10.43
C GLU A 5 -3.23 15.00 -9.31
N PHE A 6 -2.07 15.47 -8.89
CA PHE A 6 -1.34 14.87 -7.79
C PHE A 6 -2.19 14.85 -6.52
N LEU A 7 -2.79 16.00 -6.17
CA LEU A 7 -3.61 16.10 -4.97
C LEU A 7 -4.86 15.23 -5.07
N GLN A 8 -5.45 15.11 -6.27
CA GLN A 8 -6.62 14.28 -6.47
C GLN A 8 -6.29 12.81 -6.25
N ILE A 9 -5.15 12.35 -6.75
CA ILE A 9 -4.73 10.95 -6.58
C ILE A 9 -4.47 10.66 -5.12
N VAL A 10 -3.74 11.52 -4.44
CA VAL A 10 -3.41 11.32 -3.01
C VAL A 10 -4.68 11.33 -2.18
N HIS A 11 -5.59 12.25 -2.47
CA HIS A 11 -6.88 12.32 -1.76
C HIS A 11 -7.72 11.07 -2.01
N PHE A 12 -7.74 10.58 -3.26
CA PHE A 12 -8.48 9.38 -3.60
C PHE A 12 -7.90 8.17 -2.86
N ALA A 13 -6.57 8.08 -2.79
CA ALA A 13 -5.90 6.98 -2.11
C ALA A 13 -6.21 6.95 -0.60
N GLU A 14 -6.60 8.08 -0.04
CA GLU A 14 -6.96 8.16 1.39
C GLU A 14 -8.10 7.21 1.75
N LYS A 15 -8.94 6.85 0.78
CA LYS A 15 -10.03 5.89 1.01
C LYS A 15 -9.52 4.54 1.52
N LEU A 16 -8.27 4.20 1.21
CA LEU A 16 -7.69 2.93 1.66
C LEU A 16 -7.52 2.86 3.16
N LYS A 17 -7.54 4.00 3.84
CA LYS A 17 -7.48 4.03 5.31
C LYS A 17 -8.75 3.46 5.92
N ASP A 18 -9.88 3.60 5.25
CA ASP A 18 -11.18 3.13 5.74
C ASP A 18 -11.64 1.86 5.04
N THR A 19 -10.90 1.40 4.04
CA THR A 19 -11.21 0.14 3.35
C THR A 19 -10.54 -0.98 4.13
N THR A 20 -11.35 -1.86 4.73
CA THR A 20 -10.82 -2.93 5.59
C THR A 20 -10.65 -4.24 4.84
N ARG A 21 -9.71 -5.03 5.33
CA ARG A 21 -9.47 -6.40 4.87
C ARG A 21 -10.19 -7.37 5.81
N HIS A 22 -10.19 -8.66 5.44
CA HIS A 22 -10.76 -9.70 6.28
C HIS A 22 -9.80 -10.17 7.38
N CYS A 23 -8.62 -9.55 7.47
CA CYS A 23 -7.62 -9.85 8.48
C CYS A 23 -7.73 -8.87 9.63
N THR A 24 -7.30 -9.29 10.81
CA THR A 24 -7.30 -8.43 11.99
C THR A 24 -5.87 -8.15 12.44
N THR A 25 -5.71 -7.02 13.14
CA THR A 25 -4.45 -6.71 13.80
C THR A 25 -4.30 -7.62 15.02
N SER A 26 -3.11 -7.61 15.62
CA SER A 26 -2.86 -8.42 16.82
C SER A 26 -3.79 -8.08 17.99
N LYS A 27 -4.40 -6.89 17.97
CA LYS A 27 -5.34 -6.46 19.00
C LYS A 27 -6.80 -6.65 18.60
N GLY A 28 -7.03 -7.36 17.49
CA GLY A 28 -8.39 -7.74 17.09
C GLY A 28 -9.14 -6.71 16.26
N ARG A 29 -8.50 -5.59 15.90
CA ARG A 29 -9.11 -4.59 15.03
C ARG A 29 -8.94 -5.01 13.57
N LYS A 30 -9.93 -4.75 12.73
CA LYS A 30 -9.79 -5.03 11.30
C LYS A 30 -8.69 -4.15 10.69
N GLU A 31 -7.82 -4.79 9.90
CA GLU A 31 -6.73 -4.10 9.24
C GLU A 31 -7.25 -3.35 8.01
N SER A 32 -6.80 -2.11 7.83
CA SER A 32 -7.12 -1.37 6.61
C SER A 32 -6.18 -1.79 5.47
N VAL A 33 -6.62 -1.54 4.23
CA VAL A 33 -5.80 -1.79 3.05
C VAL A 33 -4.54 -0.92 3.08
N ALA A 34 -4.66 0.31 3.56
CA ALA A 34 -3.51 1.21 3.69
C ALA A 34 -2.45 0.63 4.64
N GLU A 35 -2.88 0.08 5.77
CA GLU A 35 -1.98 -0.54 6.74
C GLU A 35 -1.28 -1.76 6.13
N HIS A 36 -2.03 -2.56 5.38
CA HIS A 36 -1.48 -3.71 4.69
C HIS A 36 -0.42 -3.30 3.67
N SER A 37 -0.73 -2.30 2.84
CA SER A 37 0.20 -1.81 1.82
C SER A 37 1.49 -1.30 2.45
N TRP A 38 1.39 -0.58 3.57
CA TRP A 38 2.56 -0.12 4.31
C TRP A 38 3.41 -1.29 4.77
N ARG A 39 2.78 -2.30 5.36
CA ARG A 39 3.50 -3.43 5.94
C ARG A 39 4.23 -4.24 4.88
N ILE A 40 3.58 -4.57 3.76
CA ILE A 40 4.23 -5.34 2.71
C ILE A 40 5.35 -4.55 2.03
N SER A 41 5.19 -3.23 1.92
CA SER A 41 6.24 -2.36 1.37
C SER A 41 7.46 -2.35 2.29
N LEU A 42 7.24 -2.30 3.59
CA LEU A 42 8.31 -2.36 4.58
C LEU A 42 9.05 -3.68 4.51
N MET A 43 8.31 -4.78 4.37
CA MET A 43 8.91 -6.11 4.21
C MET A 43 9.79 -6.17 2.97
N ALA A 44 9.31 -5.64 1.85
CA ALA A 44 10.09 -5.61 0.61
C ALA A 44 11.38 -4.81 0.80
N LEU A 45 11.30 -3.68 1.49
CA LEU A 45 12.45 -2.84 1.74
C LEU A 45 13.54 -3.60 2.51
N PHE A 46 13.14 -4.33 3.55
CA PHE A 46 14.09 -5.08 4.37
C PHE A 46 14.69 -6.29 3.63
N LEU A 47 14.00 -6.79 2.62
CA LEU A 47 14.51 -7.91 1.83
C LEU A 47 15.52 -7.47 0.76
N ARG A 48 15.72 -6.18 0.57
CA ARG A 48 16.62 -5.66 -0.47
C ARG A 48 18.01 -6.27 -0.37
N ALA A 49 18.57 -6.37 0.83
CA ALA A 49 19.92 -6.90 1.03
C ALA A 49 20.02 -8.39 0.74
N GLU A 50 18.92 -9.12 0.92
CA GLU A 50 18.90 -10.59 0.72
C GLU A 50 18.74 -10.96 -0.75
N PHE A 51 18.18 -10.07 -1.57
CA PHE A 51 17.90 -10.34 -2.97
C PHE A 51 18.40 -9.19 -3.86
N PRO A 52 19.73 -8.98 -3.90
CA PRO A 52 20.29 -7.86 -4.65
C PRO A 52 20.03 -7.91 -6.15
N GLU A 53 19.69 -9.08 -6.70
CA GLU A 53 19.38 -9.24 -8.11
C GLU A 53 17.98 -8.76 -8.48
N LEU A 54 17.14 -8.47 -7.50
CA LEU A 54 15.77 -8.01 -7.75
C LEU A 54 15.69 -6.50 -7.74
N ASP A 55 14.80 -5.97 -8.58
CA ASP A 55 14.50 -4.54 -8.59
C ASP A 55 13.52 -4.25 -7.46
N ILE A 56 14.06 -4.07 -6.26
CA ILE A 56 13.25 -3.88 -5.06
C ILE A 56 12.49 -2.54 -5.11
N ASP A 57 13.05 -1.52 -5.75
CA ASP A 57 12.34 -0.24 -5.88
C ASP A 57 11.03 -0.45 -6.65
N LYS A 58 11.06 -1.27 -7.70
CA LYS A 58 9.86 -1.62 -8.46
C LYS A 58 8.90 -2.44 -7.62
N VAL A 59 9.42 -3.38 -6.82
CA VAL A 59 8.58 -4.20 -5.93
C VAL A 59 7.88 -3.31 -4.90
N ILE A 60 8.59 -2.38 -4.29
CA ILE A 60 8.01 -1.46 -3.32
C ILE A 60 6.91 -0.62 -3.97
N ALA A 61 7.17 -0.09 -5.17
CA ALA A 61 6.17 0.70 -5.90
C ALA A 61 4.92 -0.14 -6.16
N MET A 62 5.08 -1.39 -6.56
CA MET A 62 3.96 -2.30 -6.80
C MET A 62 3.18 -2.57 -5.52
N CYS A 63 3.88 -2.75 -4.39
CA CYS A 63 3.22 -2.96 -3.11
C CYS A 63 2.37 -1.75 -2.71
N LEU A 64 2.87 -0.55 -2.98
CA LEU A 64 2.16 0.67 -2.62
C LEU A 64 0.90 0.91 -3.46
N ILE A 65 0.93 0.53 -4.73
CA ILE A 65 -0.18 0.81 -5.65
C ILE A 65 -1.05 -0.41 -5.95
N HIS A 66 -0.60 -1.61 -5.57
CA HIS A 66 -1.29 -2.86 -5.89
C HIS A 66 -2.77 -2.83 -5.48
N ASP A 67 -3.05 -2.37 -4.28
CA ASP A 67 -4.40 -2.36 -3.75
C ASP A 67 -5.13 -1.04 -3.97
N LEU A 68 -4.52 -0.11 -4.73
CA LEU A 68 -5.14 1.19 -4.96
C LEU A 68 -6.52 1.05 -5.63
N GLY A 69 -6.68 0.03 -6.47
CA GLY A 69 -7.96 -0.24 -7.11
C GLY A 69 -9.10 -0.49 -6.11
N GLU A 70 -8.78 -0.90 -4.90
CA GLU A 70 -9.79 -1.13 -3.88
C GLU A 70 -10.48 0.16 -3.42
N ALA A 71 -9.88 1.31 -3.69
CA ALA A 71 -10.51 2.60 -3.42
C ALA A 71 -11.73 2.83 -4.32
N PHE A 72 -11.81 2.11 -5.45
CA PHE A 72 -12.96 2.18 -6.35
C PHE A 72 -14.09 1.27 -5.92
N THR A 73 -13.76 0.14 -5.32
CA THR A 73 -14.75 -0.90 -5.01
C THR A 73 -15.04 -1.04 -3.53
N GLY A 74 -14.08 -0.64 -2.73
CA GLY A 74 -14.16 -0.80 -1.29
C GLY A 74 -14.82 0.29 -0.55
#